data_135ed2ff32d3f614b797f80675ad005a
#
_entry.id   135ed2ff32d3f614b797f80675ad005a
#
_cell.length_a   1.000
_cell.length_b   1.000
_cell.length_c   1.000
_cell.angle_alpha   90.00
_cell.angle_beta   90.00
_cell.angle_gamma   90.00
#
_symmetry.space_group_name_H-M   'P 1'
#
loop_
_entity.id
_entity.type
_entity.pdbx_description
1 polymer ?
#
loop_
_entity_poly.entity_id
_entity_poly.type
_entity_poly.pdbx_seq_one_letter_code
_entity_poly.pdbx_strand_id
1 'polypeptide(L)' 'MINLDERYLSYMDGSKKMRIDGIEEKVESYGWHCDGNDIKGHYVTTENYQLFYNMEGIFTNMVALRELAQTNA' A
#
# COMPACT_ATOMS: atom_id res chain seq x y z
N MET A 1 0.89 -18.13 -12.42
CA MET A 1 1.59 -17.94 -11.13
C MET A 1 1.40 -16.51 -10.66
N ILE A 2 0.99 -16.33 -9.42
CA ILE A 2 0.82 -15.00 -8.84
C ILE A 2 2.18 -14.45 -8.45
N ASN A 3 2.48 -13.26 -8.90
CA ASN A 3 3.75 -12.60 -8.58
C ASN A 3 3.47 -11.47 -7.58
N LEU A 4 3.41 -11.83 -6.31
CA LEU A 4 3.08 -10.88 -5.26
C LEU A 4 4.24 -9.94 -4.98
N ASP A 5 3.89 -8.69 -4.69
CA ASP A 5 4.86 -7.69 -4.28
C ASP A 5 5.43 -8.06 -2.91
N GLU A 6 6.74 -7.95 -2.76
CA GLU A 6 7.43 -8.29 -1.51
C GLU A 6 6.91 -7.46 -0.35
N ARG A 7 6.57 -6.20 -0.58
CA ARG A 7 6.02 -5.32 0.44
C ARG A 7 4.67 -5.82 0.94
N TYR A 8 3.85 -6.32 0.01
CA TYR A 8 2.54 -6.88 0.33
C TYR A 8 2.70 -8.12 1.21
N LEU A 9 3.64 -8.99 0.87
CA LEU A 9 3.89 -10.20 1.64
C LEU A 9 4.37 -9.87 3.06
N SER A 10 5.23 -8.88 3.21
CA SER A 10 5.69 -8.44 4.51
C SER A 10 4.54 -7.94 5.39
N TYR A 11 3.61 -7.22 4.78
CA TYR A 11 2.43 -6.77 5.49
C TYR A 11 1.52 -7.93 5.87
N MET A 12 1.31 -8.86 4.93
CA MET A 12 0.37 -9.98 5.13
C MET A 12 0.82 -10.98 6.16
N ASP A 13 2.10 -11.04 6.49
CA ASP A 13 2.58 -11.97 7.50
C ASP A 13 2.32 -11.47 8.93
N GLY A 14 1.68 -10.31 9.07
CA GLY A 14 1.29 -9.78 10.37
C GLY A 14 2.30 -8.85 11.01
N SER A 15 3.38 -8.53 10.32
CA SER A 15 4.41 -7.65 10.88
C SER A 15 3.93 -6.21 11.05
N LYS A 16 2.97 -5.80 10.24
CA LYS A 16 2.45 -4.42 10.19
C LYS A 16 3.53 -3.40 9.86
N LYS A 17 4.54 -3.85 9.18
CA LYS A 17 5.63 -3.01 8.68
C LYS A 17 5.91 -3.40 7.24
N MET A 18 6.34 -2.43 6.46
CA MET A 18 6.70 -2.65 5.07
C MET A 18 8.02 -1.98 4.79
N ARG A 19 8.74 -2.48 3.79
CA ARG A 19 9.97 -1.83 3.35
C ARG A 19 9.68 -1.16 2.02
N ILE A 20 9.85 0.16 1.98
CA ILE A 20 9.63 0.96 0.79
C ILE A 20 10.93 1.72 0.51
N ASP A 21 11.55 1.44 -0.65
CA ASP A 21 12.81 2.04 -1.06
C ASP A 21 13.91 1.88 0.01
N GLY A 22 13.94 0.69 0.63
CA GLY A 22 14.95 0.39 1.65
C GLY A 22 14.67 0.94 3.03
N ILE A 23 13.58 1.67 3.19
CA ILE A 23 13.19 2.27 4.46
C ILE A 23 12.00 1.52 5.04
N GLU A 24 12.09 1.13 6.30
CA GLU A 24 11.00 0.45 6.96
C GLU A 24 9.91 1.44 7.34
N GLU A 25 8.69 1.17 6.89
CA GLU A 25 7.52 2.01 7.13
C GLU A 25 6.51 1.25 7.97
N LYS A 26 5.95 1.92 8.97
CA LYS A 26 4.91 1.33 9.79
C LYS A 26 3.57 1.43 9.05
N VAL A 27 2.82 0.32 9.02
CA VAL A 27 1.49 0.30 8.42
C VAL A 27 0.50 0.93 9.40
N GLU A 28 -0.14 2.01 8.99
CA GLU A 28 -1.10 2.72 9.83
C GLU A 28 -2.53 2.24 9.61
N SER A 29 -2.89 1.91 8.38
CA SER A 29 -4.22 1.39 8.09
C SER A 29 -4.19 0.58 6.80
N TYR A 30 -5.26 -0.20 6.60
CA TYR A 30 -5.39 -1.02 5.39
C TYR A 30 -6.86 -1.38 5.24
N GLY A 31 -7.23 -1.80 4.04
CA GLY A 31 -8.60 -2.20 3.78
C GLY A 31 -8.83 -2.49 2.31
N TRP A 32 -10.09 -2.69 1.95
CA TRP A 32 -10.46 -2.93 0.58
C TRP A 32 -10.53 -1.62 -0.18
N HIS A 33 -9.98 -1.63 -1.39
CA HIS A 33 -10.09 -0.51 -2.30
C HIS A 33 -11.27 -0.75 -3.22
N CYS A 34 -12.27 0.13 -3.18
CA CYS A 34 -13.50 -0.03 -3.92
C CYS A 34 -13.69 1.12 -4.91
N ASP A 35 -14.33 0.82 -6.03
CA ASP A 35 -14.75 1.80 -7.01
C ASP A 35 -16.25 1.61 -7.20
N GLY A 36 -17.03 2.48 -6.57
CA GLY A 36 -18.48 2.29 -6.52
C GLY A 36 -18.82 1.04 -5.73
N ASN A 37 -19.51 0.10 -6.38
CA ASN A 37 -19.89 -1.17 -5.76
C ASN A 37 -18.90 -2.30 -6.03
N ASP A 38 -17.83 -2.00 -6.78
CA ASP A 38 -16.85 -3.02 -7.16
C ASP A 38 -15.61 -2.95 -6.29
N ILE A 39 -15.20 -4.11 -5.79
CA ILE A 39 -13.94 -4.21 -5.06
C ILE A 39 -12.83 -4.37 -6.08
N LYS A 40 -11.90 -3.42 -6.12
CA LYS A 40 -10.79 -3.43 -7.09
C LYS A 40 -9.54 -4.08 -6.53
N GLY A 41 -9.46 -4.22 -5.23
CA GLY A 41 -8.28 -4.78 -4.59
C GLY A 41 -8.20 -4.31 -3.17
N HIS A 42 -6.99 -3.92 -2.76
CA HIS A 42 -6.72 -3.65 -1.39
C HIS A 42 -5.69 -2.53 -1.29
N TYR A 43 -5.76 -1.76 -0.24
CA TYR A 43 -4.81 -0.68 -0.02
C TYR A 43 -4.11 -0.84 1.32
N VAL A 44 -2.93 -0.26 1.40
CA VAL A 44 -2.16 -0.20 2.65
C VAL A 44 -1.65 1.23 2.77
N THR A 45 -1.86 1.86 3.92
CA THR A 45 -1.40 3.21 4.18
C THR A 45 -0.31 3.17 5.24
N THR A 46 0.83 3.74 4.91
CA THR A 46 1.93 3.94 5.85
C THR A 46 2.02 5.42 6.21
N GLU A 47 3.00 5.79 6.99
CA GLU A 47 3.19 7.18 7.38
C GLU A 47 3.39 8.10 6.17
N ASN A 48 4.11 7.63 5.16
CA ASN A 48 4.51 8.47 4.04
C ASN A 48 3.89 8.09 2.71
N TYR A 49 3.21 6.95 2.62
CA TYR A 49 2.72 6.43 1.33
C TYR A 49 1.37 5.78 1.47
N GLN A 50 0.67 5.69 0.35
CA GLN A 50 -0.51 4.84 0.23
C GLN A 50 -0.29 3.93 -0.97
N LEU A 51 -0.35 2.63 -0.74
CA LEU A 51 -0.08 1.62 -1.75
C LEU A 51 -1.36 0.90 -2.13
N PHE A 52 -1.51 0.60 -3.42
CA PHE A 52 -2.69 -0.10 -3.93
C PHE A 52 -2.28 -1.41 -4.59
N TYR A 53 -3.06 -2.44 -4.32
CA TYR A 53 -2.84 -3.78 -4.85
C TYR A 53 -4.15 -4.27 -5.45
N ASN A 54 -4.04 -5.11 -6.49
CA ASN A 54 -5.24 -5.69 -7.08
C ASN A 54 -5.72 -6.88 -6.24
N MET A 55 -6.78 -7.57 -6.71
CA MET A 55 -7.37 -8.69 -5.97
C MET A 55 -6.41 -9.87 -5.80
N GLU A 56 -5.37 -9.94 -6.61
CA GLU A 56 -4.38 -11.01 -6.55
C GLU A 56 -3.18 -10.66 -5.67
N GLY A 57 -3.18 -9.46 -5.10
CA GLY A 57 -2.09 -9.00 -4.25
C GLY A 57 -0.92 -8.42 -5.03
N ILE A 58 -1.12 -8.09 -6.29
CA ILE A 58 -0.08 -7.50 -7.13
C ILE A 58 -0.14 -5.99 -7.01
N PHE A 59 1.01 -5.38 -6.74
CA PHE A 59 1.14 -3.94 -6.60
C PHE A 59 0.75 -3.22 -7.90
N THR A 60 -0.08 -2.20 -7.79
CA THR A 60 -0.55 -1.46 -8.95
C THR A 60 -0.20 0.02 -8.90
N ASN A 61 -0.20 0.64 -7.72
CA ASN A 61 0.05 2.08 -7.63
C ASN A 61 0.53 2.48 -6.24
N MET A 62 1.24 3.60 -6.16
CA MET A 62 1.70 4.16 -4.90
C MET A 62 1.61 5.68 -4.97
N VAL A 63 1.08 6.27 -3.91
CA VAL A 63 0.97 7.72 -3.78
C VAL A 63 1.82 8.16 -2.59
N ALA A 64 2.66 9.16 -2.80
CA ALA A 64 3.50 9.72 -1.75
C ALA A 64 2.72 10.81 -1.02
N LEU A 65 2.31 10.52 0.20
CA LEU A 65 1.45 11.42 0.97
C LEU A 65 2.17 12.70 1.41
N ARG A 66 3.43 12.56 1.78
CA ARG A 66 4.19 13.71 2.25
C ARG A 66 4.51 14.71 1.15
N GLU A 67 4.79 14.22 -0.04
CA GLU A 67 5.07 15.11 -1.17
C GLU A 67 3.87 15.98 -1.51
N LEU A 68 2.67 15.41 -1.41
CA LEU A 68 1.46 16.18 -1.66
C LEU A 68 1.30 17.29 -0.64
N ALA A 69 1.63 17.01 0.62
CA ALA A 69 1.56 18.02 1.66
C ALA A 69 2.59 19.13 1.44
N GLN A 70 3.77 18.78 0.99
CA GLN A 70 4.85 19.74 0.76
C GLN A 70 4.58 20.66 -0.42
N THR A 71 3.96 20.15 -1.46
CA THR A 71 3.67 20.95 -2.64
C THR A 71 2.69 22.07 -2.36
N ASN A 72 1.94 21.96 -1.31
CA ASN A 72 0.95 22.97 -0.94
C ASN A 72 1.49 24.04 0.01
N ALA A 73 2.73 23.94 0.33
CA ALA A 73 3.33 24.89 1.28
C ALA A 73 3.71 26.21 0.61
#